data_2a137209a59278b18c30342efb8f06d3
#
_entry.id   2a137209a59278b18c30342efb8f06d3
#
_cell.length_a   1.000
_cell.length_b   1.000
_cell.length_c   1.000
_cell.angle_alpha   90.00
_cell.angle_beta   90.00
_cell.angle_gamma   90.00
#
_symmetry.space_group_name_H-M   'P 1'
#
loop_
_entity.id
_entity.type
_entity.pdbx_description
1 polymer ?
#
loop_
_entity_poly.entity_id
_entity_poly.type
_entity_poly.pdbx_seq_one_letter_code
_entity_poly.pdbx_strand_id
1 'polypeptide(L)'
;MTEEIQEGIRVQARELLGQGEVACVIGFERSPKGRVRPVFIHDEPAAWQLVWDQRCHHNLMVYLRDWVAPIRRRGGSARVAVVAKPCDVRALNLLIHEEQVTRDEVFVIGLSCPGMLASEGLQAHCERCRERVPVSYDVLI
;
A
#
# COMPACT_ATOMS: atom_id res chain seq x y z
N MET A 1 12.43 -12.20 7.32
CA MET A 1 11.15 -12.13 6.56
C MET A 1 10.65 -10.70 6.45
N THR A 2 10.39 -10.04 7.56
CA THR A 2 9.91 -8.65 7.56
C THR A 2 10.87 -7.69 6.86
N GLU A 3 12.16 -7.84 7.12
CA GLU A 3 13.20 -7.01 6.50
C GLU A 3 13.31 -7.23 5.00
N GLU A 4 13.12 -8.46 4.54
CA GLU A 4 13.14 -8.80 3.12
C GLU A 4 11.95 -8.17 2.40
N ILE A 5 10.78 -8.20 3.01
CA ILE A 5 9.58 -7.55 2.47
C ILE A 5 9.80 -6.04 2.41
N GLN A 6 10.32 -5.46 3.48
CA GLN A 6 10.59 -4.02 3.54
C GLN A 6 11.56 -3.60 2.43
N GLU A 7 12.64 -4.33 2.25
CA GLU A 7 13.61 -4.02 1.19
C GLU A 7 13.00 -4.22 -0.20
N GLY A 8 12.19 -5.25 -0.38
CA GLY A 8 11.46 -5.47 -1.62
C GLY A 8 10.53 -4.30 -1.97
N ILE A 9 9.82 -3.77 -0.98
CA ILE A 9 8.97 -2.58 -1.15
C ILE A 9 9.81 -1.39 -1.59
N ARG A 10 10.95 -1.15 -0.94
CA ARG A 10 11.85 -0.05 -1.25
C ARG A 10 12.40 -0.14 -2.68
N VAL A 11 12.80 -1.32 -3.09
CA VAL A 11 13.30 -1.57 -4.45
C VAL A 11 12.23 -1.27 -5.48
N GLN A 12 11.02 -1.80 -5.28
CA GLN A 12 9.91 -1.56 -6.20
C GLN A 12 9.55 -0.08 -6.27
N ALA A 13 9.50 0.60 -5.13
CA ALA A 13 9.19 2.03 -5.08
C ALA A 13 10.23 2.85 -5.86
N ARG A 14 11.51 2.56 -5.67
CA ARG A 14 12.58 3.25 -6.41
C ARG A 14 12.46 3.05 -7.92
N GLU A 15 12.20 1.82 -8.34
CA GLU A 15 12.05 1.53 -9.77
C GLU A 15 10.85 2.25 -10.38
N LEU A 16 9.70 2.19 -9.73
CA LEU A 16 8.48 2.82 -10.23
C LEU A 16 8.60 4.34 -10.31
N LEU A 17 9.15 4.96 -9.29
CA LEU A 17 9.35 6.40 -9.25
C LEU A 17 10.45 6.85 -10.20
N GLY A 18 11.55 6.09 -10.26
CA GLY A 18 12.68 6.40 -11.14
C GLY A 18 12.33 6.29 -12.62
N GLN A 19 11.43 5.38 -12.99
CA GLN A 19 10.98 5.19 -14.36
C GLN A 19 9.80 6.10 -14.72
N GLY A 20 9.25 6.84 -13.76
CA GLY A 20 8.09 7.70 -13.99
C GLY A 20 6.79 6.94 -14.20
N GLU A 21 6.72 5.67 -13.83
CA GLU A 21 5.51 4.85 -14.00
C GLU A 21 4.38 5.25 -13.06
N VAL A 22 4.72 5.81 -11.90
CA VAL A 22 3.75 6.28 -10.92
C VAL A 22 4.13 7.67 -10.44
N ALA A 23 3.14 8.46 -10.07
CA ALA A 23 3.33 9.79 -9.50
C ALA A 23 3.69 9.73 -8.01
N CYS A 24 3.32 8.65 -7.34
CA CYS A 24 3.43 8.53 -5.90
C CYS A 24 3.40 7.06 -5.50
N VAL A 25 4.05 6.74 -4.38
CA VAL A 25 3.93 5.43 -3.73
C VAL A 25 3.32 5.65 -2.34
N ILE A 26 2.23 4.97 -2.06
CA ILE A 26 1.58 4.99 -0.75
C ILE A 26 2.03 3.77 0.03
N GLY A 27 2.63 3.99 1.17
CA GLY A 27 3.13 2.93 2.04
C GLY A 27 3.13 3.39 3.49
N PHE A 28 4.06 2.86 4.27
CA PHE A 28 4.21 3.18 5.69
C PHE A 28 5.59 3.74 5.99
N GLU A 29 5.67 4.62 6.97
CA GLU A 29 6.92 5.15 7.52
C GLU A 29 6.89 5.09 9.05
N ARG A 30 8.06 5.25 9.68
CA ARG A 30 8.11 5.48 11.13
C ARG A 30 8.09 6.97 11.40
N SER A 31 7.20 7.36 12.33
CA SER A 31 7.19 8.73 12.84
C SER A 31 8.43 8.97 13.72
N PRO A 32 8.77 10.24 14.05
CA PRO A 32 9.85 10.53 14.99
C PRO A 32 9.69 9.85 16.35
N LYS A 33 8.46 9.51 16.73
CA LYS A 33 8.17 8.78 17.97
C LYS A 33 8.20 7.26 17.80
N GLY A 34 8.59 6.77 16.62
CA GLY A 34 8.72 5.34 16.33
C GLY A 34 7.44 4.62 15.96
N ARG A 35 6.32 5.32 15.86
CA ARG A 35 5.04 4.72 15.44
C ARG A 35 4.97 4.61 13.92
N VAL A 36 4.36 3.53 13.45
CA VAL A 36 4.13 3.33 12.02
C VAL A 36 2.91 4.15 11.60
N ARG A 37 3.04 4.84 10.47
CA ARG A 37 1.96 5.66 9.91
C ARG A 37 2.01 5.62 8.38
N PRO A 38 0.89 5.88 7.68
CA PRO A 38 0.90 6.00 6.22
C PRO A 38 1.77 7.15 5.74
N VAL A 39 2.38 6.97 4.55
CA VAL A 39 3.23 7.98 3.92
C VAL A 39 3.02 7.99 2.40
N PHE A 40 3.17 9.16 1.80
CA PHE A 40 3.17 9.36 0.36
C PHE A 40 4.60 9.68 -0.09
N ILE A 41 5.19 8.81 -0.91
CA ILE A 41 6.55 8.98 -1.42
C ILE A 41 6.46 9.46 -2.85
N HIS A 42 7.02 10.63 -3.13
CA HIS A 42 6.93 11.31 -4.43
C HIS A 42 8.18 11.22 -5.28
N ASP A 43 9.32 10.89 -4.69
CA ASP A 43 10.59 10.81 -5.40
C ASP A 43 11.40 9.58 -4.99
N GLU A 44 12.29 9.17 -5.88
CA GLU A 44 13.10 7.98 -5.70
C GLU A 44 13.96 8.02 -4.42
N PRO A 45 14.67 9.12 -4.11
CA PRO A 45 15.50 9.14 -2.90
C PRO A 45 14.73 8.95 -1.60
N ALA A 46 13.45 9.34 -1.55
CA ALA A 46 12.65 9.21 -0.33
C ALA A 46 12.16 7.79 -0.07
N ALA A 47 12.34 6.87 -1.02
CA ALA A 47 11.83 5.49 -0.89
C ALA A 47 12.44 4.73 0.30
N TRP A 48 13.63 5.13 0.78
CA TRP A 48 14.23 4.52 1.97
C TRP A 48 13.39 4.69 3.23
N GLN A 49 12.48 5.67 3.24
CA GLN A 49 11.59 5.93 4.39
C GLN A 49 10.53 4.84 4.56
N LEU A 50 10.26 4.08 3.50
CA LEU A 50 9.26 3.02 3.55
C LEU A 50 9.68 1.91 4.50
N VAL A 51 8.77 1.55 5.41
CA VAL A 51 8.98 0.47 6.37
C VAL A 51 7.86 -0.56 6.25
N TRP A 52 8.13 -1.75 6.74
CA TRP A 52 7.12 -2.80 6.84
C TRP A 52 7.36 -3.64 8.08
N ASP A 53 6.32 -3.80 8.90
CA ASP A 53 6.27 -4.79 9.97
C ASP A 53 4.80 -5.14 10.25
N GLN A 54 4.57 -6.03 11.21
CA GLN A 54 3.22 -6.47 11.54
C GLN A 54 2.36 -5.42 12.26
N ARG A 55 2.87 -4.21 12.43
CA ARG A 55 2.11 -3.07 12.97
C ARG A 55 1.56 -2.15 11.87
N CYS A 56 1.87 -2.45 10.61
CA CYS A 56 1.38 -1.72 9.44
C CYS A 56 -0.06 -2.13 9.11
N HIS A 57 -0.97 -1.95 10.07
CA HIS A 57 -2.34 -2.48 9.98
C HIS A 57 -3.34 -1.55 9.30
N HIS A 58 -2.99 -0.28 9.04
CA HIS A 58 -3.88 0.66 8.37
C HIS A 58 -4.27 0.16 6.97
N ASN A 59 -5.50 0.43 6.57
CA ASN A 59 -5.95 0.15 5.20
C ASN A 59 -5.59 1.36 4.33
N LEU A 60 -4.61 1.19 3.46
CA LEU A 60 -4.11 2.29 2.63
C LEU A 60 -5.06 2.70 1.50
N MET A 61 -6.11 1.93 1.24
CA MET A 61 -7.05 2.23 0.15
C MET A 61 -7.87 3.50 0.40
N VAL A 62 -8.05 3.88 1.67
CA VAL A 62 -8.67 5.16 2.03
C VAL A 62 -7.81 6.32 1.50
N TYR A 63 -6.51 6.22 1.68
CA TYR A 63 -5.57 7.25 1.22
C TYR A 63 -5.47 7.27 -0.31
N LEU A 64 -5.52 6.11 -0.95
CA LEU A 64 -5.59 6.01 -2.41
C LEU A 64 -6.80 6.74 -2.95
N ARG A 65 -7.98 6.48 -2.41
CA ARG A 65 -9.21 7.14 -2.81
C ARG A 65 -9.09 8.66 -2.68
N ASP A 66 -8.59 9.12 -1.55
CA ASP A 66 -8.47 10.54 -1.26
C ASP A 66 -7.41 11.23 -2.14
N TRP A 67 -6.41 10.49 -2.62
CA TRP A 67 -5.43 10.99 -3.58
C TRP A 67 -6.03 11.12 -4.98
N VAL A 68 -6.74 10.09 -5.43
CA VAL A 68 -7.27 10.01 -6.80
C VAL A 68 -8.44 10.97 -7.02
N ALA A 69 -9.33 11.14 -6.06
CA ALA A 69 -10.57 11.89 -6.22
C ALA A 69 -10.39 13.33 -6.71
N PRO A 70 -9.48 14.16 -6.13
CA PRO A 70 -9.27 15.53 -6.64
C PRO A 70 -8.73 15.57 -8.06
N ILE A 71 -7.87 14.63 -8.42
CA ILE A 71 -7.27 14.55 -9.77
C ILE A 71 -8.37 14.25 -10.79
N ARG A 72 -9.24 13.30 -10.50
CA ARG A 72 -10.36 12.93 -11.36
C ARG A 72 -11.34 14.08 -11.53
N ARG A 73 -11.64 14.81 -10.47
CA ARG A 73 -12.52 15.97 -10.52
C ARG A 73 -12.01 17.07 -11.45
N ARG A 74 -10.69 17.19 -11.63
CA ARG A 74 -10.07 18.13 -12.54
C ARG A 74 -9.91 17.60 -13.96
N GLY A 75 -10.43 16.40 -14.24
CA GLY A 75 -10.31 15.74 -15.53
C GLY A 75 -8.93 15.15 -15.81
N GLY A 76 -8.06 15.09 -14.80
CA GLY A 76 -6.73 14.52 -14.93
C GLY A 76 -6.71 13.02 -14.64
N SER A 77 -5.54 12.42 -14.84
CA SER A 77 -5.27 11.04 -14.46
C SER A 77 -3.86 10.96 -13.89
N ALA A 78 -3.68 10.07 -12.91
CA ALA A 78 -2.38 9.77 -12.36
C ALA A 78 -2.39 8.31 -11.92
N ARG A 79 -1.25 7.62 -12.10
CA ARG A 79 -1.08 6.28 -11.60
C ARG A 79 -0.33 6.33 -10.28
N VAL A 80 -0.83 5.62 -9.30
CA VAL A 80 -0.31 5.61 -7.93
C VAL A 80 -0.02 4.17 -7.53
N ALA A 81 1.17 3.92 -6.98
CA ALA A 81 1.47 2.62 -6.40
C ALA A 81 1.02 2.58 -4.95
N VAL A 82 0.53 1.44 -4.52
CA VAL A 82 0.10 1.24 -3.14
C VAL A 82 0.58 -0.12 -2.63
N VAL A 83 1.11 -0.12 -1.43
CA VAL A 83 1.49 -1.34 -0.70
C VAL A 83 0.21 -1.95 -0.14
N ALA A 84 -0.06 -3.21 -0.49
CA ALA A 84 -1.37 -3.80 -0.22
C ALA A 84 -1.29 -5.21 0.36
N LYS A 85 -1.87 -5.39 1.53
CA LYS A 85 -2.17 -6.69 2.13
C LYS A 85 -3.38 -7.31 1.42
N PRO A 86 -3.66 -8.59 1.59
CA PRO A 86 -4.86 -9.21 1.00
C PRO A 86 -6.16 -8.47 1.32
N CYS A 87 -6.34 -8.01 2.55
CA CYS A 87 -7.54 -7.25 2.95
C CYS A 87 -7.60 -5.88 2.26
N ASP A 88 -6.45 -5.25 2.01
CA ASP A 88 -6.40 -3.98 1.30
C ASP A 88 -6.83 -4.16 -0.16
N VAL A 89 -6.44 -5.25 -0.80
CA VAL A 89 -6.83 -5.55 -2.18
C VAL A 89 -8.34 -5.79 -2.28
N ARG A 90 -8.95 -6.41 -1.28
CA ARG A 90 -10.41 -6.54 -1.24
C ARG A 90 -11.09 -5.17 -1.18
N ALA A 91 -10.55 -4.27 -0.37
CA ALA A 91 -11.03 -2.89 -0.30
C ALA A 91 -10.85 -2.16 -1.64
N LEU A 92 -9.72 -2.37 -2.32
CA LEU A 92 -9.48 -1.82 -3.65
C LEU A 92 -10.54 -2.31 -4.65
N ASN A 93 -10.83 -3.60 -4.64
CA ASN A 93 -11.82 -4.17 -5.54
C ASN A 93 -13.21 -3.55 -5.32
N LEU A 94 -13.54 -3.23 -4.07
CA LEU A 94 -14.78 -2.52 -3.74
C LEU A 94 -14.78 -1.10 -4.31
N LEU A 95 -13.67 -0.36 -4.17
CA LEU A 95 -13.52 0.98 -4.74
C LEU A 95 -13.65 0.97 -6.26
N ILE A 96 -13.10 -0.05 -6.92
CA ILE A 96 -13.23 -0.22 -8.36
C ILE A 96 -14.67 -0.49 -8.74
N HIS A 97 -15.34 -1.38 -8.01
CA HIS A 97 -16.74 -1.71 -8.25
C HIS A 97 -17.66 -0.49 -8.08
N GLU A 98 -17.35 0.37 -7.12
CA GLU A 98 -18.07 1.62 -6.88
C GLU A 98 -17.64 2.77 -7.81
N GLU A 99 -16.76 2.50 -8.75
CA GLU A 99 -16.25 3.47 -9.72
C GLU A 99 -15.51 4.67 -9.11
N GLN A 100 -15.02 4.52 -7.88
CA GLN A 100 -14.22 5.55 -7.22
C GLN A 100 -12.77 5.56 -7.69
N VAL A 101 -12.28 4.42 -8.17
CA VAL A 101 -10.93 4.22 -8.68
C VAL A 101 -11.02 3.25 -9.85
N THR A 102 -10.20 3.43 -10.89
CA THR A 102 -10.05 2.42 -11.93
C THR A 102 -8.79 1.60 -11.70
N ARG A 103 -8.77 0.35 -12.17
CA ARG A 103 -7.60 -0.53 -12.00
C ARG A 103 -6.33 0.07 -12.61
N ASP A 104 -6.47 0.81 -13.72
CA ASP A 104 -5.34 1.44 -14.41
C ASP A 104 -4.71 2.61 -13.63
N GLU A 105 -5.44 3.18 -12.69
CA GLU A 105 -4.92 4.26 -11.85
C GLU A 105 -4.00 3.74 -10.73
N VAL A 106 -3.94 2.43 -10.53
CA VAL A 106 -3.28 1.82 -9.38
C VAL A 106 -2.25 0.78 -9.81
N PHE A 107 -1.05 0.88 -9.25
CA PHE A 107 -0.05 -0.19 -9.29
C PHE A 107 -0.05 -0.85 -7.90
N VAL A 108 -0.40 -2.12 -7.84
CA VAL A 108 -0.53 -2.86 -6.58
C VAL A 108 0.77 -3.59 -6.26
N ILE A 109 1.44 -3.16 -5.20
CA ILE A 109 2.57 -3.86 -4.60
C ILE A 109 1.98 -4.79 -3.53
N GLY A 110 1.67 -6.01 -3.94
CA GLY A 110 1.03 -7.00 -3.08
C GLY A 110 1.99 -7.62 -2.09
N LEU A 111 1.53 -7.85 -0.89
CA LEU A 111 2.31 -8.46 0.18
C LEU A 111 1.65 -9.73 0.68
N SER A 112 2.45 -10.75 0.94
CA SER A 112 2.01 -11.89 1.75
C SER A 112 1.80 -11.43 3.19
N CYS A 113 0.72 -11.89 3.82
CA CYS A 113 0.33 -11.39 5.14
C CYS A 113 0.17 -12.52 6.15
N PRO A 114 0.97 -12.51 7.24
CA PRO A 114 0.83 -13.48 8.33
C PRO A 114 -0.20 -13.06 9.37
N GLY A 115 -0.85 -11.92 9.18
CA GLY A 115 -1.71 -11.27 10.17
C GLY A 115 -1.02 -10.06 10.78
N MET A 116 -1.81 -9.09 11.22
CA MET A 116 -1.29 -7.86 11.81
C MET A 116 -1.42 -7.90 13.33
N LEU A 117 -0.50 -7.24 14.01
CA LEU A 117 -0.43 -7.23 15.47
C LEU A 117 -1.29 -6.10 16.06
N ALA A 118 -1.98 -6.43 17.14
CA ALA A 118 -2.56 -5.47 18.08
C ALA A 118 -1.54 -5.24 19.20
N SER A 119 -1.94 -4.53 20.25
CA SER A 119 -1.09 -4.35 21.45
C SER A 119 -0.78 -5.70 22.11
N GLU A 120 -1.71 -6.65 22.05
CA GLU A 120 -1.52 -8.03 22.51
C GLU A 120 -2.02 -9.00 21.44
N GLY A 121 -1.12 -9.81 20.88
CA GLY A 121 -1.46 -10.81 19.88
C GLY A 121 -1.90 -10.21 18.55
N LEU A 122 -2.62 -10.98 17.75
CA LEU A 122 -3.14 -10.55 16.46
C LEU A 122 -4.34 -9.60 16.60
N GLN A 123 -4.53 -8.74 15.60
CA GLN A 123 -5.77 -7.98 15.46
C GLN A 123 -6.95 -8.95 15.44
N ALA A 124 -8.08 -8.56 16.03
CA ALA A 124 -9.26 -9.44 16.14
C ALA A 124 -9.73 -9.99 14.79
N HIS A 125 -9.74 -9.13 13.75
CA HIS A 125 -10.12 -9.57 12.41
C HIS A 125 -9.07 -10.46 11.74
N CYS A 126 -7.81 -10.40 12.19
CA CYS A 126 -6.73 -11.23 11.65
C CYS A 126 -6.73 -12.65 12.22
N GLU A 127 -7.26 -12.85 13.43
CA GLU A 127 -7.33 -14.18 14.06
C GLU A 127 -8.09 -15.20 13.22
N ARG A 128 -9.13 -14.75 12.52
CA ARG A 128 -9.97 -15.60 11.68
C ARG A 128 -9.67 -15.49 10.19
N CYS A 129 -8.77 -14.58 9.81
CA CYS A 129 -8.42 -14.36 8.43
C CYS A 129 -7.56 -15.50 7.91
N ARG A 130 -7.97 -16.07 6.77
CA ARG A 130 -7.24 -17.17 6.12
C ARG A 130 -6.54 -16.72 4.85
N GLU A 131 -6.69 -15.46 4.48
CA GLU A 131 -6.06 -14.94 3.29
C GLU A 131 -4.64 -14.52 3.59
N ARG A 132 -3.70 -15.11 2.88
CA ARG A 132 -2.27 -14.86 3.05
C ARG A 132 -1.64 -14.17 1.84
N VAL A 133 -2.31 -14.25 0.70
CA VAL A 133 -1.85 -13.67 -0.56
C VAL A 133 -2.99 -12.87 -1.18
N PRO A 134 -2.74 -11.66 -1.70
CA PRO A 134 -3.77 -10.88 -2.39
C PRO A 134 -4.34 -11.62 -3.61
N VAL A 135 -5.63 -11.39 -3.90
CA VAL A 135 -6.28 -12.00 -5.07
C VAL A 135 -5.81 -11.37 -6.39
N SER A 136 -5.29 -10.15 -6.34
CA SER A 136 -4.71 -9.49 -7.52
C SER A 136 -3.59 -8.55 -7.09
N TYR A 137 -2.59 -8.39 -7.97
CA TYR A 137 -1.44 -7.51 -7.75
C TYR A 137 -0.70 -7.31 -9.06
N ASP A 138 0.13 -6.27 -9.12
CA ASP A 138 1.06 -6.09 -10.23
C ASP A 138 2.40 -6.74 -9.93
N VAL A 139 2.83 -6.69 -8.67
CA VAL A 139 3.99 -7.41 -8.17
C VAL A 139 3.65 -7.97 -6.78
N LEU A 140 4.17 -9.15 -6.49
CA LEU A 140 4.03 -9.78 -5.17
C LEU A 140 5.39 -9.87 -4.50
N ILE A 141 5.47 -9.40 -3.28
CA ILE A 141 6.68 -9.49 -2.45
C ILE A 141 6.47 -10.49 -1.33
#